data_4148a0943ac00ca23bb4522022b7e8dc
#
_entry.id   4148a0943ac00ca23bb4522022b7e8dc
#
_cell.length_a   1.000
_cell.length_b   1.000
_cell.length_c   1.000
_cell.angle_alpha   90.00
_cell.angle_beta   90.00
_cell.angle_gamma   90.00
#
_symmetry.space_group_name_H-M   'P 1'
#
loop_
_entity.id
_entity.type
_entity.pdbx_description
1 polymer ?
#
loop_
_entity_poly.entity_id
_entity_poly.type
_entity_poly.pdbx_seq_one_letter_code
_entity_poly.pdbx_strand_id
1 'polypeptide(L)'
;MDLEKMMGFAYATDEMLTDAAFMTGFFGSAFTLAADRLLTESVISGDGVGKPLGLLNSGAVIVVDKESSQAAGTFQGANVIKMQARAMPRGRDRMVWLMHPDLEEQLPYLAIQSGEAAKFLWNPEGGLGNFDTQRVLNKPVLFEDSCPALGSKGDVMLVDPMQYILLSKGTAKQDWSIHVEFLTDQNCFRMVFRCNGAPKVNKPLKIKNSAKTRSPFVALAART
;
A
#
# COMPACT_ATOMS: atom_id res chain seq x y z
N MET A 1 -11.18 -12.82 14.19
CA MET A 1 -9.91 -12.36 13.60
C MET A 1 -8.84 -12.63 14.64
N ASP A 2 -8.01 -13.63 14.40
CA ASP A 2 -6.96 -14.02 15.34
C ASP A 2 -5.71 -13.19 15.04
N LEU A 3 -4.94 -12.88 16.10
CA LEU A 3 -3.72 -12.08 15.96
C LEU A 3 -2.56 -12.99 15.60
N GLU A 4 -1.96 -12.71 14.46
CA GLU A 4 -0.79 -13.42 13.98
C GLU A 4 0.50 -12.83 14.58
N LYS A 5 1.49 -13.68 14.75
CA LYS A 5 2.78 -13.31 15.34
C LYS A 5 3.80 -13.05 14.25
N MET A 6 4.29 -11.83 14.17
CA MET A 6 5.40 -11.46 13.30
C MET A 6 6.69 -11.38 14.12
N MET A 7 7.78 -11.91 13.57
CA MET A 7 9.10 -11.96 14.22
C MET A 7 10.18 -11.55 13.23
N GLY A 8 11.10 -10.70 13.71
CA GLY A 8 12.34 -10.39 13.02
C GLY A 8 13.55 -10.78 13.87
N PHE A 9 14.61 -11.23 13.22
CA PHE A 9 15.88 -11.57 13.84
C PHE A 9 17.00 -10.81 13.16
N ALA A 10 18.01 -10.42 13.95
CA ALA A 10 19.27 -9.88 13.46
C ALA A 10 20.41 -10.43 14.33
N TYR A 11 21.57 -10.63 13.72
CA TYR A 11 22.76 -11.11 14.39
C TYR A 11 23.86 -10.04 14.32
N ALA A 12 24.59 -9.87 15.39
CA ALA A 12 25.76 -9.01 15.46
C ALA A 12 26.83 -9.68 16.32
N THR A 13 28.09 -9.53 15.97
CA THR A 13 29.20 -10.01 16.79
C THR A 13 29.36 -9.17 18.06
N ASP A 14 29.88 -9.75 19.12
CA ASP A 14 30.10 -9.05 20.39
C ASP A 14 31.10 -7.89 20.23
N GLU A 15 32.15 -8.08 19.42
CA GLU A 15 33.10 -7.03 19.06
C GLU A 15 32.38 -5.81 18.42
N MET A 16 31.48 -6.05 17.48
CA MET A 16 30.71 -4.99 16.80
C MET A 16 29.83 -4.21 17.78
N LEU A 17 29.29 -4.86 18.79
CA LEU A 17 28.45 -4.22 19.81
C LEU A 17 29.29 -3.43 20.81
N THR A 18 30.53 -3.90 21.12
CA THR A 18 31.44 -3.24 22.04
C THR A 18 32.08 -2.00 21.41
N ASP A 19 32.52 -2.10 20.16
CA ASP A 19 33.17 -1.02 19.42
C ASP A 19 32.22 0.08 18.96
N ALA A 20 30.96 -0.29 18.68
CA ALA A 20 29.95 0.60 18.15
C ALA A 20 28.73 0.70 19.07
N ALA A 21 28.83 1.44 20.16
CA ALA A 21 27.76 1.61 21.15
C ALA A 21 26.41 2.13 20.56
N PHE A 22 26.44 2.77 19.39
CA PHE A 22 25.24 3.22 18.69
C PHE A 22 24.45 2.07 18.05
N MET A 23 25.06 0.89 17.87
CA MET A 23 24.43 -0.24 17.14
C MET A 23 23.17 -0.73 17.82
N THR A 24 23.11 -0.70 19.15
CA THR A 24 21.88 -1.11 19.87
C THR A 24 20.68 -0.23 19.51
N GLY A 25 20.88 1.08 19.38
CA GLY A 25 19.83 2.01 18.94
C GLY A 25 19.50 1.84 17.44
N PHE A 26 20.52 1.55 16.63
CA PHE A 26 20.35 1.30 15.21
C PHE A 26 19.45 0.09 14.95
N PHE A 27 19.66 -1.05 15.63
CA PHE A 27 18.80 -2.22 15.48
C PHE A 27 17.35 -1.93 15.82
N GLY A 28 17.08 -1.14 16.86
CA GLY A 28 15.70 -0.75 17.22
C GLY A 28 15.00 0.02 16.09
N SER A 29 15.68 0.98 15.48
CA SER A 29 15.15 1.77 14.37
C SER A 29 15.01 0.94 13.09
N ALA A 30 16.00 0.11 12.76
CA ALA A 30 15.97 -0.76 11.59
C ALA A 30 14.85 -1.80 11.66
N PHE A 31 14.63 -2.40 12.83
CA PHE A 31 13.49 -3.31 13.03
C PHE A 31 12.15 -2.62 12.89
N THR A 32 12.00 -1.40 13.39
CA THR A 32 10.76 -0.64 13.27
C THR A 32 10.45 -0.37 11.80
N LEU A 33 11.44 0.08 11.04
CA LEU A 33 11.30 0.35 9.61
C LEU A 33 10.96 -0.92 8.81
N ALA A 34 11.64 -2.03 9.10
CA ALA A 34 11.39 -3.31 8.47
C ALA A 34 9.99 -3.86 8.80
N ALA A 35 9.54 -3.69 10.05
CA ALA A 35 8.19 -4.09 10.46
C ALA A 35 7.10 -3.26 9.79
N ASP A 36 7.29 -1.96 9.65
CA ASP A 36 6.37 -1.04 8.95
C ASP A 36 6.24 -1.43 7.48
N ARG A 37 7.37 -1.67 6.81
CA ARG A 37 7.39 -2.13 5.42
C ARG A 37 6.66 -3.47 5.24
N LEU A 38 6.97 -4.46 6.07
CA LEU A 38 6.32 -5.78 6.03
C LEU A 38 4.81 -5.68 6.28
N LEU A 39 4.40 -4.79 7.20
CA LEU A 39 3.00 -4.56 7.50
C LEU A 39 2.28 -3.90 6.31
N THR A 40 2.88 -2.88 5.71
CA THR A 40 2.33 -2.18 4.53
C THR A 40 2.19 -3.14 3.34
N GLU A 41 3.23 -3.93 3.05
CA GLU A 41 3.19 -4.98 2.02
C GLU A 41 2.05 -5.98 2.29
N SER A 42 1.92 -6.43 3.55
CA SER A 42 0.86 -7.36 3.94
C SER A 42 -0.54 -6.75 3.81
N VAL A 43 -0.72 -5.48 4.12
CA VAL A 43 -2.00 -4.76 3.95
C VAL A 43 -2.36 -4.60 2.47
N ILE A 44 -1.39 -4.43 1.58
CA ILE A 44 -1.63 -4.28 0.15
C ILE A 44 -1.89 -5.65 -0.51
N SER A 45 -0.99 -6.61 -0.33
CA SER A 45 -0.92 -7.85 -1.11
C SER A 45 -0.99 -9.15 -0.29
N GLY A 46 -1.15 -9.07 1.04
CA GLY A 46 -1.19 -10.25 1.91
C GLY A 46 -2.29 -11.26 1.53
N ASP A 47 -2.02 -12.54 1.74
CA ASP A 47 -2.94 -13.64 1.45
C ASP A 47 -3.87 -14.00 2.63
N GLY A 48 -3.63 -13.43 3.81
CA GLY A 48 -4.42 -13.70 5.02
C GLY A 48 -4.03 -14.98 5.76
N VAL A 49 -2.94 -15.63 5.38
CA VAL A 49 -2.41 -16.84 6.05
C VAL A 49 -1.17 -16.45 6.85
N GLY A 50 -1.30 -16.43 8.17
CA GLY A 50 -0.21 -16.00 9.08
C GLY A 50 0.16 -14.52 8.96
N LYS A 51 -0.58 -13.73 8.19
CA LYS A 51 -0.40 -12.28 7.96
C LYS A 51 -1.73 -11.62 7.61
N PRO A 52 -1.85 -10.28 7.68
CA PRO A 52 -3.05 -9.57 7.29
C PRO A 52 -3.57 -9.95 5.90
N LEU A 53 -4.89 -9.96 5.72
CA LEU A 53 -5.51 -10.11 4.41
C LEU A 53 -5.41 -8.79 3.64
N GLY A 54 -4.66 -8.82 2.56
CA GLY A 54 -4.39 -7.66 1.72
C GLY A 54 -5.60 -7.17 0.94
N LEU A 55 -5.57 -5.90 0.57
CA LEU A 55 -6.60 -5.24 -0.21
C LEU A 55 -6.82 -5.93 -1.56
N LEU A 56 -5.73 -6.29 -2.26
CA LEU A 56 -5.78 -6.91 -3.59
C LEU A 56 -6.34 -8.33 -3.60
N ASN A 57 -6.20 -9.05 -2.48
CA ASN A 57 -6.66 -10.43 -2.32
C ASN A 57 -8.04 -10.51 -1.63
N SER A 58 -8.62 -9.36 -1.26
CA SER A 58 -9.93 -9.32 -0.67
C SER A 58 -11.03 -9.57 -1.71
N GLY A 59 -12.09 -10.28 -1.31
CA GLY A 59 -13.27 -10.46 -2.15
C GLY A 59 -14.04 -9.16 -2.43
N ALA A 60 -13.71 -8.07 -1.77
CA ALA A 60 -14.34 -6.75 -1.96
C ALA A 60 -13.70 -5.93 -3.08
N VAL A 61 -12.49 -6.24 -3.51
CA VAL A 61 -11.81 -5.45 -4.54
C VAL A 61 -12.56 -5.51 -5.87
N ILE A 62 -12.75 -4.36 -6.51
CA ILE A 62 -13.22 -4.28 -7.89
C ILE A 62 -12.03 -3.99 -8.78
N VAL A 63 -11.79 -4.85 -9.75
CA VAL A 63 -10.75 -4.64 -10.76
C VAL A 63 -11.39 -3.94 -11.95
N VAL A 64 -10.81 -2.84 -12.38
CA VAL A 64 -11.21 -2.07 -13.57
C VAL A 64 -10.28 -2.43 -14.72
N ASP A 65 -10.86 -2.87 -15.84
CA ASP A 65 -10.10 -3.29 -17.00
C ASP A 65 -9.39 -2.10 -17.68
N LYS A 66 -8.27 -2.43 -18.38
CA LYS A 66 -7.56 -1.47 -19.24
C LYS A 66 -8.44 -1.03 -20.43
N GLU A 67 -8.06 0.08 -21.05
CA GLU A 67 -8.68 0.49 -22.31
C GLU A 67 -8.25 -0.43 -23.46
N SER A 68 -9.09 -0.57 -24.47
CA SER A 68 -8.86 -1.51 -25.59
C SER A 68 -7.59 -1.25 -26.39
N SER A 69 -7.11 -0.01 -26.40
CA SER A 69 -5.88 0.42 -27.11
C SER A 69 -4.79 0.94 -26.17
N GLN A 70 -4.88 0.61 -24.88
CA GLN A 70 -3.92 1.11 -23.89
C GLN A 70 -2.59 0.35 -24.00
N ALA A 71 -1.50 1.08 -24.17
CA ALA A 71 -0.17 0.51 -24.18
C ALA A 71 0.20 -0.08 -22.82
N ALA A 72 1.09 -1.07 -22.81
CA ALA A 72 1.56 -1.70 -21.58
C ALA A 72 2.18 -0.67 -20.61
N GLY A 73 1.95 -0.85 -19.33
CA GLY A 73 2.51 0.02 -18.29
C GLY A 73 2.01 1.46 -18.28
N THR A 74 1.07 1.86 -19.15
CA THR A 74 0.58 3.25 -19.18
C THR A 74 -0.63 3.45 -18.26
N PHE A 75 -0.77 4.67 -17.73
CA PHE A 75 -1.93 5.10 -16.95
C PHE A 75 -2.61 6.27 -17.65
N GLN A 76 -3.92 6.17 -17.87
CA GLN A 76 -4.68 7.12 -18.67
C GLN A 76 -5.82 7.76 -17.86
N GLY A 77 -6.23 8.97 -18.25
CA GLY A 77 -7.35 9.67 -17.62
C GLY A 77 -8.66 8.88 -17.65
N ALA A 78 -8.89 8.07 -18.67
CA ALA A 78 -10.06 7.18 -18.76
C ALA A 78 -10.09 6.13 -17.63
N ASN A 79 -8.93 5.57 -17.26
CA ASN A 79 -8.82 4.63 -16.14
C ASN A 79 -9.21 5.31 -14.82
N VAL A 80 -8.73 6.53 -14.58
CA VAL A 80 -9.06 7.34 -13.39
C VAL A 80 -10.56 7.53 -13.23
N ILE A 81 -11.24 7.92 -14.32
CA ILE A 81 -12.69 8.15 -14.32
C ILE A 81 -13.45 6.86 -14.06
N LYS A 82 -13.06 5.75 -14.72
CA LYS A 82 -13.69 4.44 -14.54
C LYS A 82 -13.51 3.93 -13.11
N MET A 83 -12.31 4.05 -12.52
CA MET A 83 -12.05 3.69 -11.14
C MET A 83 -12.87 4.54 -10.17
N GLN A 84 -12.91 5.86 -10.37
CA GLN A 84 -13.75 6.78 -9.58
C GLN A 84 -15.24 6.42 -9.65
N ALA A 85 -15.73 6.01 -10.81
CA ALA A 85 -17.13 5.61 -10.99
C ALA A 85 -17.49 4.31 -10.25
N ARG A 86 -16.51 3.44 -10.01
CA ARG A 86 -16.66 2.19 -9.24
C ARG A 86 -16.46 2.37 -7.75
N ALA A 87 -15.97 3.53 -7.34
CA ALA A 87 -15.76 3.88 -5.93
C ALA A 87 -17.09 3.99 -5.17
N MET A 88 -17.09 3.61 -3.91
CA MET A 88 -18.25 3.70 -3.03
C MET A 88 -18.63 5.18 -2.79
N PRO A 89 -19.93 5.58 -2.89
CA PRO A 89 -20.33 6.98 -2.71
C PRO A 89 -20.07 7.50 -1.31
N ARG A 90 -20.34 6.67 -0.28
CA ARG A 90 -20.06 7.02 1.11
C ARG A 90 -18.56 6.88 1.38
N GLY A 91 -17.93 7.94 1.86
CA GLY A 91 -16.49 7.95 2.12
C GLY A 91 -15.63 8.31 0.92
N ARG A 92 -16.24 8.74 -0.19
CA ARG A 92 -15.50 9.14 -1.40
C ARG A 92 -14.48 10.26 -1.14
N ASP A 93 -14.74 11.14 -0.20
CA ASP A 93 -13.86 12.25 0.16
C ASP A 93 -12.62 11.81 0.96
N ARG A 94 -12.69 10.63 1.60
CA ARG A 94 -11.59 10.04 2.36
C ARG A 94 -10.74 9.08 1.56
N MET A 95 -11.15 8.78 0.33
CA MET A 95 -10.41 7.86 -0.53
C MET A 95 -9.09 8.48 -0.94
N VAL A 96 -8.07 7.63 -0.97
CA VAL A 96 -6.71 7.97 -1.40
C VAL A 96 -6.32 7.10 -2.59
N TRP A 97 -5.48 7.65 -3.44
CA TRP A 97 -4.81 6.89 -4.49
C TRP A 97 -3.54 6.28 -3.92
N LEU A 98 -3.39 4.97 -4.02
CA LEU A 98 -2.13 4.27 -3.79
C LEU A 98 -1.56 3.92 -5.15
N MET A 99 -0.31 4.28 -5.40
CA MET A 99 0.33 4.11 -6.69
C MET A 99 1.78 3.65 -6.51
N HIS A 100 2.24 2.84 -7.48
CA HIS A 100 3.65 2.51 -7.57
C HIS A 100 4.46 3.78 -7.93
N PRO A 101 5.66 4.00 -7.36
CA PRO A 101 6.47 5.20 -7.60
C PRO A 101 6.77 5.49 -9.08
N ASP A 102 6.99 4.45 -9.89
CA ASP A 102 7.27 4.58 -11.33
C ASP A 102 6.12 5.26 -12.12
N LEU A 103 4.94 5.43 -11.51
CA LEU A 103 3.84 6.14 -12.13
C LEU A 103 3.94 7.67 -11.97
N GLU A 104 4.83 8.16 -11.13
CA GLU A 104 4.98 9.59 -10.87
C GLU A 104 5.26 10.38 -12.16
N GLU A 105 6.09 9.82 -13.05
CA GLU A 105 6.39 10.44 -14.34
C GLU A 105 5.17 10.60 -15.26
N GLN A 106 4.15 9.75 -15.10
CA GLN A 106 2.97 9.74 -15.96
C GLN A 106 1.87 10.69 -15.46
N LEU A 107 1.88 11.08 -14.18
CA LEU A 107 0.84 11.93 -13.60
C LEU A 107 0.70 13.30 -14.27
N PRO A 108 1.78 14.04 -14.60
CA PRO A 108 1.67 15.33 -15.28
C PRO A 108 1.00 15.26 -16.65
N TYR A 109 1.06 14.08 -17.31
CA TYR A 109 0.46 13.87 -18.63
C TYR A 109 -0.99 13.38 -18.55
N LEU A 110 -1.54 13.19 -17.35
CA LEU A 110 -2.93 12.77 -17.17
C LEU A 110 -3.88 13.87 -17.61
N ALA A 111 -4.43 13.72 -18.79
CA ALA A 111 -5.44 14.59 -19.35
C ALA A 111 -6.67 13.82 -19.82
N ILE A 112 -7.83 14.43 -19.74
CA ILE A 112 -9.03 13.96 -20.45
C ILE A 112 -9.05 14.69 -21.79
N GLN A 113 -8.92 13.97 -22.87
CA GLN A 113 -9.22 14.50 -24.20
C GLN A 113 -10.73 14.59 -24.36
N SER A 114 -11.25 15.80 -24.42
CA SER A 114 -12.64 16.10 -24.74
C SER A 114 -12.66 17.11 -25.88
N GLY A 115 -12.71 16.64 -27.10
CA GLY A 115 -12.61 17.48 -28.30
C GLY A 115 -11.23 18.13 -28.44
N GLU A 116 -11.17 19.41 -28.80
CA GLU A 116 -9.92 20.14 -29.01
C GLU A 116 -9.22 20.60 -27.70
N ALA A 117 -9.87 20.48 -26.54
CA ALA A 117 -9.32 20.94 -25.27
C ALA A 117 -8.99 19.75 -24.34
N ALA A 118 -7.73 19.56 -24.05
CA ALA A 118 -7.30 18.65 -22.99
C ALA A 118 -7.49 19.28 -21.60
N LYS A 119 -8.23 18.61 -20.72
CA LYS A 119 -8.34 19.00 -19.30
C LYS A 119 -7.46 18.10 -18.46
N PHE A 120 -6.50 18.70 -17.78
CA PHE A 120 -5.62 17.95 -16.87
C PHE A 120 -6.41 17.47 -15.65
N LEU A 121 -6.23 16.20 -15.31
CA LEU A 121 -6.81 15.55 -14.12
C LEU A 121 -5.94 15.74 -12.88
N TRP A 122 -4.67 15.95 -13.10
CA TRP A 122 -3.69 16.22 -12.07
C TRP A 122 -3.47 17.73 -11.97
N ASN A 123 -3.65 18.28 -10.79
CA ASN A 123 -3.43 19.69 -10.54
C ASN A 123 -2.48 19.85 -9.37
N PRO A 124 -1.23 20.24 -9.58
CA PRO A 124 -0.37 20.66 -8.49
C PRO A 124 -0.89 22.02 -7.98
N GLU A 125 -1.39 22.04 -6.74
CA GLU A 125 -1.76 23.31 -6.10
C GLU A 125 -0.52 24.20 -6.02
N GLY A 126 -0.52 25.33 -6.74
CA GLY A 126 0.59 26.29 -6.76
C GLY A 126 1.46 26.27 -8.02
N GLY A 127 1.07 25.53 -9.07
CA GLY A 127 1.81 25.46 -10.35
C GLY A 127 3.03 24.52 -10.29
N LEU A 128 3.86 24.55 -11.34
CA LEU A 128 5.02 23.68 -11.49
C LEU A 128 6.11 23.82 -10.40
N GLY A 129 5.99 24.79 -9.50
CA GLY A 129 6.95 25.00 -8.41
C GLY A 129 6.57 24.38 -7.07
N ASN A 130 5.39 23.77 -6.94
CA ASN A 130 4.92 23.20 -5.69
C ASN A 130 4.41 21.78 -5.89
N PHE A 131 5.34 20.82 -5.90
CA PHE A 131 5.04 19.39 -6.05
C PHE A 131 4.53 18.72 -4.77
N ASP A 132 4.37 19.46 -3.67
CA ASP A 132 4.13 18.90 -2.35
C ASP A 132 2.67 18.43 -2.11
N THR A 133 1.75 18.78 -2.99
CA THR A 133 0.35 18.34 -2.91
C THR A 133 -0.07 17.58 -4.17
N GLN A 134 0.31 16.34 -4.22
CA GLN A 134 -0.07 15.47 -5.34
C GLN A 134 -1.53 15.03 -5.18
N ARG A 135 -2.40 15.56 -6.03
CA ARG A 135 -3.83 15.21 -6.03
C ARG A 135 -4.33 14.84 -7.42
N VAL A 136 -5.02 13.71 -7.50
CA VAL A 136 -5.75 13.28 -8.70
C VAL A 136 -7.25 13.33 -8.41
N LEU A 137 -8.01 14.08 -9.18
CA LEU A 137 -9.44 14.33 -8.94
C LEU A 137 -9.74 14.76 -7.49
N ASN A 138 -8.96 15.70 -6.98
CA ASN A 138 -9.08 16.24 -5.61
C ASN A 138 -8.88 15.21 -4.48
N LYS A 139 -8.22 14.07 -4.77
CA LYS A 139 -7.84 13.05 -3.78
C LYS A 139 -6.33 12.95 -3.69
N PRO A 140 -5.79 12.79 -2.47
CA PRO A 140 -4.35 12.65 -2.28
C PRO A 140 -3.83 11.39 -2.98
N VAL A 141 -2.63 11.49 -3.50
CA VAL A 141 -1.85 10.37 -4.04
C VAL A 141 -0.78 10.00 -3.03
N LEU A 142 -0.68 8.74 -2.72
CA LEU A 142 0.38 8.17 -1.90
C LEU A 142 1.16 7.19 -2.78
N PHE A 143 2.44 7.47 -2.96
CA PHE A 143 3.37 6.55 -3.60
C PHE A 143 3.87 5.57 -2.56
N GLU A 144 3.80 4.29 -2.89
CA GLU A 144 4.17 3.21 -1.99
C GLU A 144 4.93 2.13 -2.77
N ASP A 145 6.16 1.85 -2.36
CA ASP A 145 7.03 0.86 -3.01
C ASP A 145 6.55 -0.58 -2.81
N SER A 146 5.67 -0.81 -1.84
CA SER A 146 5.00 -2.10 -1.62
C SER A 146 3.87 -2.37 -2.61
N CYS A 147 3.49 -1.41 -3.46
CA CYS A 147 2.53 -1.63 -4.54
C CYS A 147 3.12 -2.56 -5.61
N PRO A 148 2.28 -3.37 -6.29
CA PRO A 148 2.74 -4.19 -7.41
C PRO A 148 3.43 -3.38 -8.49
N ALA A 149 4.40 -4.00 -9.18
CA ALA A 149 5.18 -3.36 -10.24
C ALA A 149 4.29 -2.76 -11.33
N LEU A 150 4.77 -1.70 -11.94
CA LEU A 150 4.11 -0.98 -13.02
C LEU A 150 3.59 -1.92 -14.12
N GLY A 151 2.34 -1.73 -14.49
CA GLY A 151 1.65 -2.58 -15.47
C GLY A 151 1.02 -3.85 -14.89
N SER A 152 1.30 -4.22 -13.64
CA SER A 152 0.67 -5.33 -12.95
C SER A 152 -0.69 -4.96 -12.37
N LYS A 153 -1.50 -5.96 -12.02
CA LYS A 153 -2.78 -5.72 -11.32
C LYS A 153 -2.52 -5.05 -9.97
N GLY A 154 -3.10 -3.88 -9.77
CA GLY A 154 -3.05 -3.19 -8.47
C GLY A 154 -1.87 -2.23 -8.30
N ASP A 155 -1.13 -1.93 -9.35
CA ASP A 155 -0.12 -0.86 -9.36
C ASP A 155 -0.74 0.54 -9.17
N VAL A 156 -2.04 0.66 -9.47
CA VAL A 156 -2.90 1.79 -9.13
C VAL A 156 -4.12 1.29 -8.38
N MET A 157 -4.36 1.85 -7.22
CA MET A 157 -5.52 1.53 -6.39
C MET A 157 -6.18 2.81 -5.88
N LEU A 158 -7.50 2.80 -5.80
CA LEU A 158 -8.30 3.82 -5.12
C LEU A 158 -8.94 3.16 -3.89
N VAL A 159 -8.53 3.62 -2.70
CA VAL A 159 -8.81 2.93 -1.43
C VAL A 159 -9.45 3.89 -0.43
N ASP A 160 -10.45 3.44 0.32
CA ASP A 160 -10.93 4.09 1.56
C ASP A 160 -10.25 3.42 2.77
N PRO A 161 -9.23 4.04 3.39
CA PRO A 161 -8.48 3.46 4.52
C PRO A 161 -9.37 3.12 5.72
N MET A 162 -10.46 3.85 5.91
CA MET A 162 -11.41 3.63 7.02
C MET A 162 -12.22 2.32 6.86
N GLN A 163 -12.19 1.70 5.70
CA GLN A 163 -12.85 0.42 5.42
C GLN A 163 -11.91 -0.78 5.62
N TYR A 164 -10.70 -0.55 6.10
CA TYR A 164 -9.77 -1.60 6.53
C TYR A 164 -9.66 -1.60 8.05
N ILE A 165 -9.64 -2.79 8.65
CA ILE A 165 -9.41 -2.97 10.09
C ILE A 165 -8.01 -3.52 10.26
N LEU A 166 -7.17 -2.81 10.98
CA LEU A 166 -5.88 -3.28 11.46
C LEU A 166 -5.95 -3.42 12.97
N LEU A 167 -5.65 -4.60 13.47
CA LEU A 167 -5.59 -4.90 14.89
C LEU A 167 -4.15 -5.17 15.29
N SER A 168 -3.68 -4.51 16.33
CA SER A 168 -2.39 -4.78 16.95
C SER A 168 -2.58 -4.99 18.45
N LYS A 169 -1.75 -5.84 19.06
CA LYS A 169 -1.79 -6.08 20.50
C LYS A 169 -0.44 -5.84 21.13
N GLY A 170 -0.42 -4.85 22.02
CA GLY A 170 0.78 -4.47 22.78
C GLY A 170 1.80 -3.70 21.92
N THR A 171 2.92 -3.39 22.54
CA THR A 171 4.10 -2.85 21.88
C THR A 171 4.96 -3.98 21.33
N ALA A 172 5.75 -3.70 20.32
CA ALA A 172 6.78 -4.63 19.84
C ALA A 172 7.76 -4.95 20.97
N LYS A 173 7.93 -6.24 21.25
CA LYS A 173 8.92 -6.69 22.24
C LYS A 173 10.25 -6.90 21.54
N GLN A 174 11.28 -6.32 22.09
CA GLN A 174 12.66 -6.50 21.65
C GLN A 174 13.42 -7.24 22.75
N ASP A 175 14.01 -8.36 22.41
CA ASP A 175 14.83 -9.16 23.29
C ASP A 175 16.15 -9.47 22.58
N TRP A 176 17.19 -9.75 23.35
CA TRP A 176 18.50 -10.16 22.85
C TRP A 176 19.03 -11.35 23.63
N SER A 177 19.83 -12.18 23.00
CA SER A 177 20.41 -13.37 23.60
C SER A 177 21.75 -13.75 22.96
N ILE A 178 22.73 -14.05 23.80
CA ILE A 178 24.03 -14.57 23.42
C ILE A 178 24.02 -16.10 23.25
N HIS A 179 22.98 -16.78 23.73
CA HIS A 179 22.97 -18.25 23.84
C HIS A 179 22.63 -18.97 22.52
N VAL A 180 22.06 -18.27 21.55
CA VAL A 180 21.61 -18.88 20.29
C VAL A 180 22.81 -19.27 19.42
N GLU A 181 23.81 -18.40 19.34
CA GLU A 181 25.02 -18.56 18.53
C GLU A 181 26.27 -18.43 19.39
N PHE A 182 26.31 -19.14 20.53
CA PHE A 182 27.39 -19.07 21.51
C PHE A 182 28.74 -19.47 20.93
N LEU A 183 28.79 -20.42 19.98
CA LEU A 183 30.04 -20.91 19.39
C LEU A 183 30.68 -19.94 18.40
N THR A 184 29.88 -19.02 17.84
CA THR A 184 30.28 -18.04 16.82
C THR A 184 30.44 -16.64 17.39
N ASP A 185 30.31 -16.47 18.72
CA ASP A 185 30.36 -15.20 19.43
C ASP A 185 29.44 -14.13 18.86
N GLN A 186 28.22 -14.54 18.57
CA GLN A 186 27.18 -13.66 18.00
C GLN A 186 26.02 -13.46 18.96
N ASN A 187 25.60 -12.22 19.10
CA ASN A 187 24.38 -11.82 19.77
C ASN A 187 23.21 -11.86 18.80
N CYS A 188 22.13 -12.55 19.18
CA CYS A 188 20.88 -12.57 18.43
C CYS A 188 19.90 -11.55 19.00
N PHE A 189 19.46 -10.60 18.17
CA PHE A 189 18.39 -9.66 18.46
C PHE A 189 17.08 -10.21 17.88
N ARG A 190 16.01 -10.12 18.66
CA ARG A 190 14.69 -10.56 18.26
C ARG A 190 13.69 -9.45 18.50
N MET A 191 12.88 -9.15 17.50
CA MET A 191 11.69 -8.34 17.65
C MET A 191 10.44 -9.17 17.40
N VAL A 192 9.44 -9.03 18.26
CA VAL A 192 8.17 -9.75 18.15
C VAL A 192 7.01 -8.77 18.33
N PHE A 193 6.06 -8.81 17.38
CA PHE A 193 4.80 -8.10 17.52
C PHE A 193 3.63 -8.96 17.00
N ARG A 194 2.42 -8.61 17.41
CA ARG A 194 1.21 -9.32 17.00
C ARG A 194 0.28 -8.34 16.30
N CYS A 195 -0.06 -8.66 15.08
CA CYS A 195 -1.05 -7.90 14.32
C CYS A 195 -1.86 -8.82 13.42
N ASN A 196 -3.01 -8.34 13.00
CA ASN A 196 -3.78 -8.91 11.91
C ASN A 196 -4.63 -7.80 11.29
N GLY A 197 -5.03 -7.97 10.04
CA GLY A 197 -5.83 -7.01 9.33
C GLY A 197 -6.74 -7.65 8.29
N ALA A 198 -7.90 -7.04 8.09
CA ALA A 198 -8.79 -7.42 7.00
C ALA A 198 -9.71 -6.27 6.60
N PRO A 199 -10.18 -6.25 5.35
CA PRO A 199 -11.24 -5.37 4.90
C PRO A 199 -12.53 -5.58 5.69
N LYS A 200 -13.24 -4.48 6.01
CA LYS A 200 -14.57 -4.52 6.68
C LYS A 200 -15.65 -5.17 5.81
N VAL A 201 -15.45 -5.14 4.50
CA VAL A 201 -16.42 -5.61 3.51
C VAL A 201 -15.80 -6.76 2.72
N ASN A 202 -16.53 -7.88 2.62
CA ASN A 202 -16.06 -9.10 1.94
C ASN A 202 -16.50 -9.20 0.48
N LYS A 203 -17.42 -8.33 0.04
CA LYS A 203 -18.00 -8.35 -1.32
C LYS A 203 -18.26 -6.93 -1.81
N PRO A 204 -18.17 -6.68 -3.12
CA PRO A 204 -18.62 -5.42 -3.71
C PRO A 204 -20.10 -5.17 -3.43
N LEU A 205 -20.45 -3.93 -3.14
CA LEU A 205 -21.79 -3.51 -2.78
C LEU A 205 -22.66 -3.31 -4.03
N LYS A 206 -23.82 -3.92 -4.03
CA LYS A 206 -24.87 -3.64 -5.03
C LYS A 206 -25.59 -2.36 -4.65
N ILE A 207 -25.80 -1.48 -5.62
CA ILE A 207 -26.61 -0.27 -5.44
C ILE A 207 -28.02 -0.57 -5.91
N LYS A 208 -28.99 -0.08 -5.14
CA LYS A 208 -30.40 -0.16 -5.54
C LYS A 208 -30.59 0.54 -6.90
N ASN A 209 -31.26 -0.11 -7.82
CA ASN A 209 -31.52 0.39 -9.17
C ASN A 209 -30.28 0.60 -10.07
N SER A 210 -29.20 -0.16 -9.84
CA SER A 210 -28.02 -0.14 -10.70
C SER A 210 -27.50 -1.55 -10.93
N ALA A 211 -27.11 -1.84 -12.16
CA ALA A 211 -26.43 -3.08 -12.52
C ALA A 211 -24.95 -3.08 -12.06
N LYS A 212 -24.38 -1.90 -11.77
CA LYS A 212 -22.97 -1.75 -11.41
C LYS A 212 -22.79 -1.89 -9.90
N THR A 213 -21.81 -2.69 -9.51
CA THR A 213 -21.34 -2.79 -8.13
C THR A 213 -20.33 -1.68 -7.82
N ARG A 214 -20.21 -1.33 -6.56
CA ARG A 214 -19.21 -0.37 -6.06
C ARG A 214 -18.47 -0.93 -4.85
N SER A 215 -17.25 -0.48 -4.66
CA SER A 215 -16.41 -0.94 -3.56
C SER A 215 -15.64 0.21 -2.94
N PRO A 216 -15.25 0.10 -1.65
CA PRO A 216 -14.25 0.97 -1.05
C PRO A 216 -12.83 0.69 -1.58
N PHE A 217 -12.63 -0.41 -2.31
CA PHE A 217 -11.34 -0.82 -2.85
C PHE A 217 -11.49 -1.06 -4.35
N VAL A 218 -10.83 -0.25 -5.14
CA VAL A 218 -10.83 -0.34 -6.61
C VAL A 218 -9.40 -0.42 -7.09
N ALA A 219 -9.05 -1.46 -7.83
CA ALA A 219 -7.72 -1.67 -8.40
C ALA A 219 -7.79 -1.61 -9.93
N LEU A 220 -6.70 -1.22 -10.56
CA LEU A 220 -6.55 -1.31 -12.00
C LEU A 220 -6.08 -2.70 -12.40
N ALA A 221 -6.60 -3.22 -13.52
CA ALA A 221 -6.18 -4.50 -14.09
C ALA A 221 -4.74 -4.43 -14.65
N ALA A 222 -4.15 -5.59 -14.84
CA ALA A 222 -2.84 -5.67 -15.51
C ALA A 222 -2.92 -5.06 -16.92
N ARG A 223 -1.85 -4.36 -17.29
CA ARG A 223 -1.67 -3.68 -18.58
C ARG A 223 -0.40 -4.21 -19.26
N THR A 224 -0.45 -5.49 -19.49
CA THR A 224 0.57 -6.22 -20.26
C THR A 224 0.19 -6.27 -21.74
#